data_8bfc00f4b2dd61e3ac936f3111d5fc90
#
_entry.id   8bfc00f4b2dd61e3ac936f3111d5fc90
#
_cell.length_a   1.000
_cell.length_b   1.000
_cell.length_c   1.000
_cell.angle_alpha   90.00
_cell.angle_beta   90.00
_cell.angle_gamma   90.00
#
_symmetry.space_group_name_H-M   'P 1'
#
loop_
_entity.id
_entity.type
_entity.pdbx_description
1 polymer ?
#
loop_
_entity_poly.entity_id
_entity_poly.type
_entity_poly.pdbx_seq_one_letter_code
_entity_poly.pdbx_strand_id
1 'polypeptide(L)'
;MKNLLLSILLIFLWGCTAEAQDLDGELRDSVTIENEIFKIGYSEVLENPLWVEYQVLCPKPGVSRGGMDFYEVDGIHTSDDADYYKNEWDKGHMAPAAAFNCTKEMLLLTFSYVNSAVQHESLNRGVWNKLEEFERNLANFYEVRVRIDVIFGDNPKRLPSNAAIPTHFKKTISFDGREEVFIFPNEDTSGTDWTDYHIE
;
A
#
# COMPACT_ATOMS: atom_id res chain seq x y z
N MET A 1 -69.55 0.69 -6.15
CA MET A 1 -68.58 -0.15 -5.46
C MET A 1 -67.33 -0.20 -6.36
N LYS A 2 -66.28 0.57 -6.05
CA LYS A 2 -65.02 0.66 -6.81
C LYS A 2 -63.96 -0.03 -5.97
N ASN A 3 -63.45 -1.18 -6.42
CA ASN A 3 -62.34 -1.86 -5.79
C ASN A 3 -61.03 -1.15 -6.15
N LEU A 4 -60.34 -0.61 -5.16
CA LEU A 4 -59.02 -0.02 -5.29
C LEU A 4 -57.98 -1.15 -5.03
N LEU A 5 -57.33 -1.61 -6.07
CA LEU A 5 -56.21 -2.53 -5.99
C LEU A 5 -54.95 -1.74 -5.59
N LEU A 6 -54.48 -1.98 -4.36
CA LEU A 6 -53.25 -1.45 -3.83
C LEU A 6 -52.08 -2.31 -4.28
N SER A 7 -51.31 -1.88 -5.28
CA SER A 7 -50.09 -2.56 -5.71
C SER A 7 -48.96 -2.23 -4.73
N ILE A 8 -48.57 -3.24 -3.93
CA ILE A 8 -47.39 -3.13 -3.05
C ILE A 8 -46.13 -3.34 -3.92
N LEU A 9 -45.36 -2.29 -4.12
CA LEU A 9 -44.05 -2.34 -4.76
C LEU A 9 -43.02 -2.82 -3.74
N LEU A 10 -42.62 -4.09 -3.81
CA LEU A 10 -41.52 -4.65 -3.01
C LEU A 10 -40.19 -4.15 -3.63
N ILE A 11 -39.58 -3.16 -3.00
CA ILE A 11 -38.21 -2.72 -3.29
C ILE A 11 -37.28 -3.75 -2.62
N PHE A 12 -36.68 -4.63 -3.41
CA PHE A 12 -35.54 -5.45 -2.97
C PHE A 12 -34.30 -4.55 -2.85
N LEU A 13 -34.03 -4.12 -1.63
CA LEU A 13 -32.70 -3.59 -1.28
C LEU A 13 -31.72 -4.77 -1.28
N TRP A 14 -30.94 -4.90 -2.32
CA TRP A 14 -29.79 -5.77 -2.32
C TRP A 14 -28.73 -5.08 -1.44
N GLY A 15 -28.81 -5.39 -0.15
CA GLY A 15 -27.73 -5.08 0.76
C GLY A 15 -26.54 -5.95 0.42
N CYS A 16 -25.44 -5.32 -0.01
CA CYS A 16 -24.14 -5.95 -0.05
C CYS A 16 -23.71 -6.15 1.40
N THR A 17 -24.01 -7.31 1.98
CA THR A 17 -23.47 -7.72 3.27
C THR A 17 -22.06 -8.24 3.01
N ALA A 18 -21.05 -7.40 3.26
CA ALA A 18 -19.74 -7.91 3.58
C ALA A 18 -19.90 -8.72 4.88
N GLU A 19 -19.86 -10.04 4.79
CA GLU A 19 -19.76 -10.89 5.96
C GLU A 19 -18.38 -10.68 6.59
N ALA A 20 -18.32 -9.77 7.56
CA ALA A 20 -17.26 -9.77 8.54
C ALA A 20 -17.49 -11.00 9.43
N GLN A 21 -16.90 -12.13 9.08
CA GLN A 21 -16.73 -13.22 10.03
C GLN A 21 -15.68 -12.78 11.04
N ASP A 22 -16.16 -12.44 12.23
CA ASP A 22 -15.36 -12.36 13.44
C ASP A 22 -14.89 -13.80 13.76
N LEU A 23 -13.72 -14.15 13.27
CA LEU A 23 -13.05 -15.40 13.57
C LEU A 23 -12.19 -15.18 14.81
N ASP A 24 -12.75 -15.42 16.00
CA ASP A 24 -12.07 -15.76 17.27
C ASP A 24 -10.67 -15.17 17.51
N GLY A 25 -10.43 -13.89 17.25
CA GLY A 25 -9.18 -13.21 17.67
C GLY A 25 -7.88 -13.76 17.03
N GLU A 26 -7.97 -14.65 16.04
CA GLU A 26 -6.80 -15.20 15.35
C GLU A 26 -6.36 -14.27 14.21
N LEU A 27 -5.08 -13.87 14.22
CA LEU A 27 -4.50 -13.03 13.18
C LEU A 27 -4.45 -13.77 11.83
N ARG A 28 -4.83 -13.10 10.77
CA ARG A 28 -4.86 -13.68 9.41
C ARG A 28 -3.50 -13.61 8.74
N ASP A 29 -3.02 -14.74 8.22
CA ASP A 29 -1.76 -14.78 7.44
C ASP A 29 -1.85 -13.98 6.14
N SER A 30 -3.05 -13.86 5.57
CA SER A 30 -3.28 -13.08 4.36
C SER A 30 -4.74 -12.61 4.27
N VAL A 31 -4.92 -11.32 4.01
CA VAL A 31 -6.20 -10.69 3.70
C VAL A 31 -6.02 -9.77 2.49
N THR A 32 -6.99 -9.77 1.57
CA THR A 32 -6.98 -8.85 0.43
C THR A 32 -7.78 -7.60 0.77
N ILE A 33 -7.17 -6.44 0.60
CA ILE A 33 -7.77 -5.12 0.80
C ILE A 33 -7.71 -4.40 -0.54
N GLU A 34 -8.85 -3.90 -1.00
CA GLU A 34 -8.97 -3.21 -2.28
C GLU A 34 -9.79 -1.93 -2.11
N ASN A 35 -9.31 -0.86 -2.70
CA ASN A 35 -9.99 0.41 -2.80
C ASN A 35 -9.79 1.02 -4.19
N GLU A 36 -10.17 2.28 -4.39
CA GLU A 36 -10.11 2.94 -5.69
C GLU A 36 -8.69 3.24 -6.22
N ILE A 37 -7.65 3.15 -5.38
CA ILE A 37 -6.27 3.50 -5.76
C ILE A 37 -5.28 2.35 -5.71
N PHE A 38 -5.55 1.30 -4.92
CA PHE A 38 -4.67 0.15 -4.81
C PHE A 38 -5.40 -1.14 -4.44
N LYS A 39 -4.71 -2.25 -4.68
CA LYS A 39 -5.04 -3.56 -4.17
C LYS A 39 -3.85 -4.11 -3.39
N ILE A 40 -4.10 -4.64 -2.19
CA ILE A 40 -3.07 -5.09 -1.25
C ILE A 40 -3.41 -6.48 -0.75
N GLY A 41 -2.44 -7.40 -0.78
CA GLY A 41 -2.43 -8.58 0.06
C GLY A 41 -1.68 -8.26 1.34
N TYR A 42 -2.33 -8.35 2.49
CA TYR A 42 -1.81 -7.94 3.78
C TYR A 42 -1.73 -9.13 4.74
N SER A 43 -0.70 -9.20 5.57
CA SER A 43 -0.58 -10.17 6.65
C SER A 43 -0.70 -9.46 8.00
N GLU A 44 -1.71 -9.82 8.77
CA GLU A 44 -1.87 -9.37 10.16
C GLU A 44 -0.81 -10.00 11.08
N VAL A 45 -0.37 -11.21 10.75
CA VAL A 45 0.70 -11.89 11.49
C VAL A 45 2.04 -11.18 11.34
N LEU A 46 2.34 -10.67 10.14
CA LEU A 46 3.57 -9.90 9.86
C LEU A 46 3.40 -8.41 10.08
N GLU A 47 2.16 -7.93 10.19
CA GLU A 47 1.78 -6.51 10.29
C GLU A 47 2.37 -5.69 9.14
N ASN A 48 2.32 -6.27 7.93
CA ASN A 48 2.86 -5.69 6.71
C ASN A 48 2.07 -6.12 5.47
N PRO A 49 2.09 -5.32 4.39
CA PRO A 49 1.69 -5.81 3.09
C PRO A 49 2.63 -6.94 2.63
N LEU A 50 2.07 -7.96 2.01
CA LEU A 50 2.79 -9.02 1.30
C LEU A 50 3.07 -8.60 -0.14
N TRP A 51 2.11 -7.89 -0.72
CA TRP A 51 2.21 -7.28 -2.03
C TRP A 51 1.23 -6.11 -2.18
N VAL A 52 1.56 -5.19 -3.06
CA VAL A 52 0.71 -4.03 -3.41
C VAL A 52 0.70 -3.86 -4.92
N GLU A 53 -0.48 -3.62 -5.48
CA GLU A 53 -0.67 -3.28 -6.89
C GLU A 53 -1.37 -1.92 -7.00
N TYR A 54 -0.86 -1.05 -7.86
CA TYR A 54 -1.46 0.25 -8.14
C TYR A 54 -1.16 0.74 -9.55
N GLN A 55 -1.94 1.72 -10.01
CA GLN A 55 -1.65 2.51 -11.21
C GLN A 55 -1.30 3.94 -10.78
N VAL A 56 -0.27 4.54 -11.38
CA VAL A 56 0.07 5.95 -11.13
C VAL A 56 -1.01 6.85 -11.73
N LEU A 57 -1.80 7.53 -10.89
CA LEU A 57 -2.92 8.35 -11.34
C LEU A 57 -2.57 9.84 -11.42
N CYS A 58 -1.61 10.31 -10.61
CA CYS A 58 -1.27 11.71 -10.44
C CYS A 58 0.21 11.96 -10.80
N PRO A 59 0.58 12.04 -12.09
CA PRO A 59 1.98 12.23 -12.49
C PRO A 59 2.51 13.64 -12.17
N LYS A 60 1.62 14.60 -11.92
CA LYS A 60 1.98 16.00 -11.64
C LYS A 60 1.72 16.34 -10.16
N PRO A 61 2.48 17.29 -9.60
CA PRO A 61 2.22 17.76 -8.24
C PRO A 61 0.76 18.22 -8.06
N GLY A 62 0.15 17.77 -6.98
CA GLY A 62 -1.23 18.04 -6.62
C GLY A 62 -1.37 18.65 -5.23
N VAL A 63 -2.32 18.16 -4.44
CA VAL A 63 -2.58 18.67 -3.09
C VAL A 63 -1.47 18.26 -2.11
N SER A 64 -1.22 19.13 -1.12
CA SER A 64 -0.23 18.86 -0.08
C SER A 64 -0.75 17.86 0.95
N ARG A 65 0.14 16.98 1.44
CA ARG A 65 -0.10 16.03 2.54
C ARG A 65 -0.05 16.67 3.93
N GLY A 66 0.21 17.96 4.04
CA GLY A 66 0.44 18.62 5.33
C GLY A 66 -0.61 18.31 6.39
N GLY A 67 -0.18 17.79 7.54
CA GLY A 67 -1.03 17.41 8.65
C GLY A 67 -1.75 16.06 8.53
N MET A 68 -1.46 15.25 7.50
CA MET A 68 -1.91 13.86 7.41
C MET A 68 -0.95 12.95 8.19
N ASP A 69 -1.53 12.01 8.91
CA ASP A 69 -0.81 10.94 9.61
C ASP A 69 -1.43 9.59 9.24
N PHE A 70 -0.72 8.51 9.52
CA PHE A 70 -1.22 7.16 9.26
C PHE A 70 -2.39 6.81 10.17
N TYR A 71 -3.33 6.06 9.61
CA TYR A 71 -4.52 5.58 10.32
C TYR A 71 -4.70 4.08 10.16
N GLU A 72 -5.30 3.46 11.16
CA GLU A 72 -5.68 2.06 11.16
C GLU A 72 -6.94 1.82 10.32
N VAL A 73 -7.05 0.64 9.73
CA VAL A 73 -8.25 0.20 9.00
C VAL A 73 -9.07 -0.70 9.92
N ASP A 74 -10.34 -0.39 10.10
CA ASP A 74 -11.25 -1.14 10.96
C ASP A 74 -11.24 -2.64 10.62
N GLY A 75 -11.07 -3.48 11.65
CA GLY A 75 -11.07 -4.93 11.51
C GLY A 75 -9.80 -5.53 10.87
N ILE A 76 -8.72 -4.75 10.71
CA ILE A 76 -7.41 -5.21 10.27
C ILE A 76 -6.39 -4.89 11.35
N HIS A 77 -5.69 -5.92 11.86
CA HIS A 77 -4.56 -5.72 12.77
C HIS A 77 -3.34 -5.24 11.99
N THR A 78 -2.76 -4.11 12.41
CA THR A 78 -1.64 -3.46 11.69
C THR A 78 -0.51 -3.09 12.65
N SER A 79 0.67 -2.75 12.12
CA SER A 79 1.70 -2.00 12.84
C SER A 79 1.14 -0.67 13.36
N ASP A 80 1.80 -0.09 14.35
CA ASP A 80 1.43 1.17 14.98
C ASP A 80 2.64 2.12 15.13
N ASP A 81 2.42 3.31 15.70
CA ASP A 81 3.46 4.31 15.92
C ASP A 81 4.60 3.85 16.84
N ALA A 82 4.34 2.90 17.75
CA ALA A 82 5.35 2.41 18.69
C ALA A 82 6.46 1.62 17.96
N ASP A 83 6.11 0.95 16.84
CA ASP A 83 7.09 0.24 16.01
C ASP A 83 8.15 1.17 15.43
N TYR A 84 7.80 2.41 15.13
CA TYR A 84 8.66 3.37 14.44
C TYR A 84 9.30 4.41 15.38
N TYR A 85 9.15 4.26 16.70
CA TYR A 85 9.61 5.25 17.65
C TYR A 85 11.12 5.18 17.88
N LYS A 86 11.85 6.26 17.53
CA LYS A 86 13.30 6.43 17.75
C LYS A 86 14.18 5.29 17.23
N ASN A 87 13.88 4.80 16.05
CA ASN A 87 14.71 3.81 15.34
C ASN A 87 14.96 4.25 13.89
N GLU A 88 15.60 3.40 13.09
CA GLU A 88 15.99 3.64 11.70
C GLU A 88 14.90 3.26 10.68
N TRP A 89 13.69 2.90 11.15
CA TRP A 89 12.61 2.41 10.31
C TRP A 89 11.56 3.49 10.07
N ASP A 90 11.17 3.63 8.81
CA ASP A 90 10.07 4.48 8.39
C ASP A 90 8.81 3.65 8.12
N LYS A 91 7.64 4.28 8.26
CA LYS A 91 6.38 3.84 7.66
C LYS A 91 6.49 4.04 6.13
N GLY A 92 7.13 3.11 5.43
CA GLY A 92 7.37 3.22 3.99
C GLY A 92 6.10 3.00 3.20
N HIS A 93 5.62 4.02 2.48
CA HIS A 93 4.48 3.85 1.58
C HIS A 93 4.80 2.85 0.47
N MET A 94 3.94 1.87 0.25
CA MET A 94 4.04 0.98 -0.91
C MET A 94 3.36 1.62 -2.13
N ALA A 95 2.10 2.02 -2.06
CA ALA A 95 1.48 2.93 -3.02
C ALA A 95 1.81 4.38 -2.61
N PRO A 96 2.68 5.10 -3.35
CA PRO A 96 3.27 6.35 -2.87
C PRO A 96 2.29 7.51 -2.88
N ALA A 97 2.30 8.33 -1.84
CA ALA A 97 1.43 9.49 -1.69
C ALA A 97 1.46 10.44 -2.90
N ALA A 98 2.63 10.64 -3.51
CA ALA A 98 2.77 11.53 -4.66
C ALA A 98 2.15 10.99 -5.97
N ALA A 99 1.87 9.69 -6.07
CA ALA A 99 1.16 9.09 -7.22
C ALA A 99 -0.36 9.26 -7.13
N PHE A 100 -0.90 9.75 -5.99
CA PHE A 100 -2.34 9.84 -5.70
C PHE A 100 -2.76 11.18 -5.12
N ASN A 101 -1.96 12.21 -5.28
CA ASN A 101 -2.22 13.54 -4.71
C ASN A 101 -3.05 14.46 -5.62
N CYS A 102 -3.78 13.94 -6.61
CA CYS A 102 -4.72 14.73 -7.42
C CYS A 102 -5.86 15.29 -6.57
N THR A 103 -6.36 14.52 -5.62
CA THR A 103 -7.36 14.95 -4.65
C THR A 103 -6.93 14.62 -3.23
N LYS A 104 -7.60 15.24 -2.26
CA LYS A 104 -7.31 15.02 -0.85
C LYS A 104 -7.77 13.63 -0.39
N GLU A 105 -8.87 13.15 -0.95
CA GLU A 105 -9.46 11.85 -0.68
C GLU A 105 -8.53 10.72 -1.13
N MET A 106 -8.04 10.75 -2.38
CA MET A 106 -7.09 9.76 -2.90
C MET A 106 -5.78 9.79 -2.08
N LEU A 107 -5.27 10.98 -1.78
CA LEU A 107 -4.07 11.15 -0.98
C LEU A 107 -4.24 10.54 0.41
N LEU A 108 -5.40 10.75 1.06
CA LEU A 108 -5.67 10.20 2.40
C LEU A 108 -5.63 8.67 2.41
N LEU A 109 -6.15 8.00 1.38
CA LEU A 109 -6.12 6.53 1.28
C LEU A 109 -4.70 5.96 1.33
N THR A 110 -3.69 6.70 0.87
CA THR A 110 -2.30 6.24 0.93
C THR A 110 -1.73 6.21 2.36
N PHE A 111 -2.32 6.96 3.29
CA PHE A 111 -1.89 7.04 4.70
C PHE A 111 -2.50 5.96 5.59
N SER A 112 -3.07 4.89 5.04
CA SER A 112 -3.46 3.75 5.86
C SER A 112 -2.26 2.88 6.21
N TYR A 113 -2.20 2.33 7.44
CA TYR A 113 -1.13 1.42 7.86
C TYR A 113 -1.04 0.17 6.98
N VAL A 114 -2.14 -0.29 6.38
CA VAL A 114 -2.11 -1.42 5.45
C VAL A 114 -1.29 -1.16 4.18
N ASN A 115 -1.07 0.11 3.85
CA ASN A 115 -0.23 0.54 2.72
C ASN A 115 1.21 0.86 3.16
N SER A 116 1.57 0.67 4.41
CA SER A 116 2.93 0.91 4.90
C SER A 116 3.66 -0.39 5.20
N ALA A 117 4.94 -0.45 4.84
CA ALA A 117 5.85 -1.51 5.25
C ALA A 117 6.97 -0.93 6.12
N VAL A 118 7.53 -1.78 7.01
CA VAL A 118 8.73 -1.43 7.77
C VAL A 118 9.89 -1.28 6.80
N GLN A 119 10.33 -0.06 6.52
CA GLN A 119 11.33 0.25 5.51
C GLN A 119 12.48 1.07 6.11
N HIS A 120 13.74 0.70 5.79
CA HIS A 120 14.90 1.43 6.27
C HIS A 120 14.87 2.89 5.76
N GLU A 121 15.16 3.85 6.64
CA GLU A 121 14.99 5.28 6.33
C GLU A 121 15.82 5.75 5.13
N SER A 122 17.06 5.25 4.96
CA SER A 122 17.89 5.61 3.82
C SER A 122 17.36 5.06 2.49
N LEU A 123 16.78 3.85 2.51
CA LEU A 123 16.09 3.27 1.35
C LEU A 123 14.86 4.11 1.01
N ASN A 124 13.95 4.29 1.97
CA ASN A 124 12.68 4.99 1.77
C ASN A 124 12.87 6.43 1.27
N ARG A 125 13.73 7.19 1.96
CA ARG A 125 13.98 8.61 1.65
C ARG A 125 14.95 8.81 0.48
N GLY A 126 15.68 7.79 0.10
CA GLY A 126 16.74 7.79 -0.92
C GLY A 126 16.31 7.20 -2.26
N VAL A 127 16.87 6.05 -2.60
CA VAL A 127 16.73 5.39 -3.91
C VAL A 127 15.30 4.96 -4.24
N TRP A 128 14.50 4.57 -3.23
CA TRP A 128 13.09 4.25 -3.41
C TRP A 128 12.27 5.46 -3.86
N ASN A 129 12.45 6.60 -3.18
CA ASN A 129 11.77 7.85 -3.57
C ASN A 129 12.17 8.33 -4.98
N LYS A 130 13.44 8.12 -5.40
CA LYS A 130 13.89 8.44 -6.77
C LYS A 130 13.24 7.54 -7.81
N LEU A 131 13.06 6.24 -7.52
CA LEU A 131 12.34 5.35 -8.41
C LEU A 131 10.86 5.71 -8.52
N GLU A 132 10.21 6.13 -7.44
CA GLU A 132 8.84 6.67 -7.47
C GLU A 132 8.73 7.96 -8.31
N GLU A 133 9.76 8.79 -8.32
CA GLU A 133 9.83 9.95 -9.23
C GLU A 133 9.92 9.50 -10.69
N PHE A 134 10.70 8.46 -10.99
CA PHE A 134 10.79 7.87 -12.32
C PHE A 134 9.41 7.32 -12.77
N GLU A 135 8.68 6.59 -11.90
CA GLU A 135 7.31 6.11 -12.18
C GLU A 135 6.38 7.27 -12.57
N ARG A 136 6.39 8.37 -11.80
CA ARG A 136 5.57 9.54 -12.10
C ARG A 136 6.00 10.24 -13.40
N ASN A 137 7.27 10.25 -13.71
CA ASN A 137 7.78 10.82 -14.97
C ASN A 137 7.32 10.00 -16.18
N LEU A 138 7.35 8.67 -16.10
CA LEU A 138 6.78 7.77 -17.11
C LEU A 138 5.29 7.98 -17.29
N ALA A 139 4.54 8.19 -16.21
CA ALA A 139 3.10 8.35 -16.23
C ALA A 139 2.61 9.65 -16.92
N ASN A 140 3.52 10.57 -17.27
CA ASN A 140 3.17 11.68 -18.16
C ASN A 140 2.96 11.25 -19.63
N PHE A 141 3.42 10.05 -20.01
CA PHE A 141 3.45 9.58 -21.39
C PHE A 141 2.75 8.24 -21.57
N TYR A 142 2.71 7.41 -20.52
CA TYR A 142 2.21 6.03 -20.54
C TYR A 142 1.27 5.76 -19.38
N GLU A 143 0.43 4.74 -19.51
CA GLU A 143 -0.21 4.12 -18.36
C GLU A 143 0.87 3.33 -17.61
N VAL A 144 1.10 3.66 -16.35
CA VAL A 144 2.12 3.02 -15.51
C VAL A 144 1.43 2.22 -14.42
N ARG A 145 1.65 0.91 -14.43
CA ARG A 145 1.21 -0.02 -13.39
C ARG A 145 2.39 -0.53 -12.61
N VAL A 146 2.23 -0.61 -11.32
CA VAL A 146 3.30 -1.04 -10.41
C VAL A 146 2.80 -2.18 -9.53
N ARG A 147 3.64 -3.20 -9.41
CA ARG A 147 3.50 -4.24 -8.40
C ARG A 147 4.72 -4.25 -7.50
N ILE A 148 4.49 -4.30 -6.20
CA ILE A 148 5.51 -4.44 -5.17
C ILE A 148 5.26 -5.75 -4.45
N ASP A 149 6.27 -6.62 -4.38
CA ASP A 149 6.27 -7.80 -3.52
C ASP A 149 7.20 -7.52 -2.33
N VAL A 150 6.69 -7.71 -1.11
CA VAL A 150 7.43 -7.50 0.15
C VAL A 150 7.97 -8.85 0.60
N ILE A 151 9.28 -8.98 0.70
CA ILE A 151 9.96 -10.26 0.88
C ILE A 151 10.48 -10.38 2.31
N PHE A 152 10.11 -11.45 2.99
CA PHE A 152 10.53 -11.78 4.34
C PHE A 152 11.44 -13.02 4.33
N GLY A 153 12.32 -13.11 5.33
CA GLY A 153 13.03 -14.37 5.61
C GLY A 153 12.14 -15.35 6.39
N ASP A 154 12.60 -16.59 6.54
CA ASP A 154 11.86 -17.64 7.25
C ASP A 154 11.52 -17.27 8.71
N ASN A 155 12.38 -16.50 9.36
CA ASN A 155 12.19 -15.99 10.73
C ASN A 155 12.52 -14.50 10.76
N PRO A 156 11.60 -13.63 10.32
CA PRO A 156 11.86 -12.20 10.23
C PRO A 156 12.11 -11.59 11.61
N LYS A 157 13.08 -10.67 11.70
CA LYS A 157 13.21 -9.81 12.86
C LYS A 157 11.94 -8.97 13.00
N ARG A 158 11.66 -8.58 14.25
CA ARG A 158 10.46 -7.77 14.55
C ARG A 158 10.81 -6.51 15.31
N LEU A 159 10.01 -5.49 15.11
CA LEU A 159 10.02 -4.27 15.88
C LEU A 159 9.35 -4.47 17.24
N PRO A 160 9.50 -3.52 18.21
CA PRO A 160 9.02 -3.69 19.58
C PRO A 160 7.53 -4.00 19.71
N SER A 161 6.67 -3.47 18.84
CA SER A 161 5.22 -3.74 18.84
C SER A 161 4.82 -4.92 17.97
N ASN A 162 5.79 -5.62 17.36
CA ASN A 162 5.64 -6.89 16.65
C ASN A 162 5.69 -6.81 15.10
N ALA A 163 5.67 -5.63 14.47
CA ALA A 163 5.78 -5.54 13.02
C ALA A 163 7.06 -6.23 12.50
N ALA A 164 6.91 -7.13 11.54
CA ALA A 164 8.04 -7.87 10.96
C ALA A 164 8.87 -6.97 10.03
N ILE A 165 10.19 -7.12 10.05
CA ILE A 165 11.10 -6.38 9.18
C ILE A 165 11.30 -7.19 7.88
N PRO A 166 10.85 -6.70 6.72
CA PRO A 166 11.14 -7.31 5.42
C PRO A 166 12.64 -7.34 5.14
N THR A 167 13.11 -8.33 4.41
CA THR A 167 14.50 -8.39 3.95
C THR A 167 14.73 -7.61 2.66
N HIS A 168 13.72 -7.63 1.75
CA HIS A 168 13.81 -6.99 0.45
C HIS A 168 12.43 -6.51 -0.02
N PHE A 169 12.46 -5.62 -1.01
CA PHE A 169 11.30 -5.21 -1.80
C PHE A 169 11.60 -5.46 -3.28
N LYS A 170 10.73 -6.22 -3.95
CA LYS A 170 10.75 -6.33 -5.41
C LYS A 170 9.70 -5.40 -5.98
N LYS A 171 10.10 -4.51 -6.87
CA LYS A 171 9.20 -3.60 -7.57
C LYS A 171 9.23 -3.89 -9.06
N THR A 172 8.06 -4.15 -9.64
CA THR A 172 7.86 -4.33 -11.09
C THR A 172 7.04 -3.16 -11.60
N ILE A 173 7.58 -2.45 -12.59
CA ILE A 173 6.96 -1.28 -13.24
C ILE A 173 6.61 -1.68 -14.67
N SER A 174 5.31 -1.70 -15.00
CA SER A 174 4.80 -2.07 -16.33
C SER A 174 4.28 -0.83 -17.06
N PHE A 175 4.78 -0.59 -18.27
CA PHE A 175 4.37 0.52 -19.13
C PHE A 175 4.68 0.19 -20.59
N ASP A 176 3.85 0.63 -21.53
CA ASP A 176 4.07 0.49 -22.98
C ASP A 176 4.45 -0.94 -23.42
N GLY A 177 3.86 -1.96 -22.79
CA GLY A 177 4.16 -3.38 -23.06
C GLY A 177 5.53 -3.85 -22.58
N ARG A 178 6.22 -3.08 -21.76
CA ARG A 178 7.51 -3.38 -21.12
C ARG A 178 7.35 -3.58 -19.64
N GLU A 179 8.31 -4.27 -19.04
CA GLU A 179 8.43 -4.40 -17.60
C GLU A 179 9.87 -4.09 -17.17
N GLU A 180 10.00 -3.26 -16.15
CA GLU A 180 11.27 -2.98 -15.47
C GLU A 180 11.18 -3.53 -14.04
N VAL A 181 12.17 -4.33 -13.63
CA VAL A 181 12.15 -5.01 -12.34
C VAL A 181 13.33 -4.54 -11.49
N PHE A 182 13.04 -4.21 -10.24
CA PHE A 182 14.04 -3.77 -9.26
C PHE A 182 13.91 -4.59 -7.99
N ILE A 183 15.06 -4.97 -7.38
CA ILE A 183 15.07 -5.60 -6.04
C ILE A 183 15.98 -4.80 -5.13
N PHE A 184 15.39 -4.25 -4.07
CA PHE A 184 16.08 -3.45 -3.06
C PHE A 184 16.25 -4.25 -1.78
N PRO A 185 17.46 -4.35 -1.20
CA PRO A 185 17.61 -4.81 0.17
C PRO A 185 17.03 -3.77 1.13
N ASN A 186 16.42 -4.22 2.21
CA ASN A 186 15.86 -3.34 3.23
C ASN A 186 16.92 -2.99 4.29
N GLU A 187 17.91 -2.24 3.88
CA GLU A 187 19.07 -1.84 4.69
C GLU A 187 19.56 -0.44 4.30
N ASP A 188 20.70 -0.02 4.84
CA ASP A 188 21.31 1.27 4.47
C ASP A 188 21.77 1.27 3.01
N THR A 189 21.09 2.04 2.17
CA THR A 189 21.39 2.24 0.75
C THR A 189 22.08 3.58 0.45
N SER A 190 22.66 4.22 1.47
CA SER A 190 23.35 5.52 1.31
C SER A 190 24.49 5.41 0.32
N GLY A 191 24.54 6.34 -0.63
CA GLY A 191 25.62 6.41 -1.63
C GLY A 191 25.41 5.53 -2.88
N THR A 192 24.27 4.80 -2.99
CA THR A 192 23.90 4.05 -4.19
C THR A 192 22.93 4.84 -5.07
N ASP A 193 22.72 4.38 -6.31
CA ASP A 193 21.69 4.87 -7.21
C ASP A 193 20.59 3.82 -7.39
N TRP A 194 19.34 4.26 -7.67
CA TRP A 194 18.20 3.33 -7.85
C TRP A 194 18.40 2.38 -9.04
N THR A 195 19.20 2.77 -10.04
CA THR A 195 19.54 1.94 -11.20
C THR A 195 20.44 0.74 -10.85
N ASP A 196 21.16 0.82 -9.71
CA ASP A 196 22.02 -0.28 -9.25
C ASP A 196 21.19 -1.52 -8.82
N TYR A 197 19.90 -1.36 -8.61
CA TYR A 197 18.97 -2.40 -8.18
C TYR A 197 18.09 -2.97 -9.30
N HIS A 198 18.31 -2.51 -10.53
CA HIS A 198 17.61 -3.03 -11.72
C HIS A 198 18.07 -4.46 -12.03
N ILE A 199 17.11 -5.31 -12.39
CA ILE A 199 17.37 -6.69 -12.80
C ILE A 199 17.04 -6.80 -14.29
N GLU A 200 18.03 -7.27 -15.07
CA GLU A 200 17.89 -7.54 -16.49
C GLU A 200 17.05 -8.80 -16.78
#